data_83f11d0060cf2dd084f4589eb8cb0e09
#
_entry.id   83f11d0060cf2dd084f4589eb8cb0e09
#
_cell.length_a   1.000
_cell.length_b   1.000
_cell.length_c   1.000
_cell.angle_alpha   90.00
_cell.angle_beta   90.00
_cell.angle_gamma   90.00
#
_symmetry.space_group_name_H-M   'P 1'
#
loop_
_entity.id
_entity.type
_entity.pdbx_description
1 polymer ?
#
loop_
_entity_poly.entity_id
_entity_poly.type
_entity_poly.pdbx_seq_one_letter_code
_entity_poly.pdbx_strand_id
1 'polypeptide(L)'
;SEGNINIQGRASEAVVLPFSTMQQAYNMGKRIDVICYTVKPGKKVSDLEPEIEAILKEAHYISPDDKQAVMKLNAEAMFSMMDNLFTGIHVLIWMVGLGTLLAGAIGVSNIMMVTVKERTTEIGIRRAIGARPKDILQQILSESMVLTTIAGMAGISFGVLILQLMEIGVNSGKDHYSHFQVSFGMAIGTCLLLVTLGLLAGPAPAYRAMAIRP
;
A
#
# COMPACT_ATOMS: atom_id res chain seq x y z
N SER A 1 -5.71 -4.90 -23.58
CA SER A 1 -4.53 -4.23 -24.14
C SER A 1 -3.42 -5.25 -24.25
N GLU A 2 -3.13 -5.66 -25.49
CA GLU A 2 -2.03 -6.57 -25.80
C GLU A 2 -0.72 -5.86 -25.47
N GLY A 3 -0.04 -6.30 -24.42
CA GLY A 3 1.29 -5.85 -24.09
C GLY A 3 2.30 -6.40 -25.08
N ASN A 4 2.67 -5.61 -26.07
CA ASN A 4 3.81 -5.93 -26.92
C ASN A 4 5.09 -5.83 -26.07
N ILE A 5 5.65 -6.97 -25.71
CA ILE A 5 6.98 -7.05 -25.08
C ILE A 5 8.00 -6.76 -26.18
N ASN A 6 8.54 -5.57 -26.19
CA ASN A 6 9.57 -5.18 -27.15
C ASN A 6 10.95 -5.51 -26.57
N ILE A 7 11.53 -6.59 -27.04
CA ILE A 7 12.83 -7.13 -26.55
C ILE A 7 14.03 -6.34 -27.13
N GLN A 8 13.85 -5.51 -28.17
CA GLN A 8 14.95 -4.93 -28.94
C GLN A 8 14.92 -3.42 -29.17
N GLY A 9 14.08 -2.66 -28.48
CA GLY A 9 14.09 -1.20 -28.68
C GLY A 9 12.72 -0.54 -28.52
N ARG A 10 12.60 0.74 -28.81
CA ARG A 10 11.36 1.47 -28.76
C ARG A 10 10.41 0.97 -29.86
N ALA A 11 9.12 0.81 -29.55
CA ALA A 11 8.12 0.34 -30.52
C ALA A 11 8.06 1.19 -31.81
N SER A 12 8.50 2.48 -31.73
CA SER A 12 8.61 3.40 -32.85
C SER A 12 9.78 3.10 -33.81
N GLU A 13 10.74 2.27 -33.38
CA GLU A 13 11.95 1.93 -34.15
C GLU A 13 11.92 0.47 -34.65
N ALA A 14 10.87 -0.28 -34.31
CA ALA A 14 10.74 -1.70 -34.67
C ALA A 14 9.74 -1.90 -35.81
N VAL A 15 10.13 -2.69 -36.80
CA VAL A 15 9.25 -3.12 -37.89
C VAL A 15 8.79 -4.54 -37.61
N VAL A 16 7.49 -4.76 -37.52
CA VAL A 16 6.90 -6.09 -37.32
C VAL A 16 6.60 -6.69 -38.69
N LEU A 17 7.25 -7.80 -39.02
CA LEU A 17 7.07 -8.55 -40.25
C LEU A 17 6.56 -9.96 -39.94
N PRO A 18 5.78 -10.58 -40.85
CA PRO A 18 5.46 -11.99 -40.73
C PRO A 18 6.74 -12.86 -40.73
N PHE A 19 6.76 -13.86 -39.86
CA PHE A 19 7.94 -14.72 -39.67
C PHE A 19 8.48 -15.32 -40.95
N SER A 20 7.58 -15.86 -41.81
CA SER A 20 7.94 -16.41 -43.11
C SER A 20 8.59 -15.40 -44.06
N THR A 21 8.09 -14.16 -44.04
CA THR A 21 8.67 -13.06 -44.86
C THR A 21 10.07 -12.72 -44.37
N MET A 22 10.29 -12.67 -43.06
CA MET A 22 11.58 -12.42 -42.47
C MET A 22 12.60 -13.53 -42.83
N GLN A 23 12.19 -14.81 -42.73
CA GLN A 23 13.03 -15.94 -43.10
C GLN A 23 13.49 -15.86 -44.55
N GLN A 24 12.57 -15.52 -45.48
CA GLN A 24 12.89 -15.39 -46.89
C GLN A 24 13.77 -14.19 -47.21
N ALA A 25 13.42 -13.03 -46.65
CA ALA A 25 14.16 -11.77 -46.91
C ALA A 25 15.60 -11.81 -46.43
N TYR A 26 15.84 -12.44 -45.30
CA TYR A 26 17.17 -12.49 -44.66
C TYR A 26 17.89 -13.86 -44.87
N ASN A 27 17.32 -14.75 -45.66
CA ASN A 27 17.84 -16.11 -45.95
C ASN A 27 18.20 -16.90 -44.67
N MET A 28 17.34 -16.78 -43.62
CA MET A 28 17.57 -17.38 -42.30
C MET A 28 17.31 -18.90 -42.27
N GLY A 29 16.83 -19.48 -43.35
CA GLY A 29 16.46 -20.90 -43.43
C GLY A 29 15.37 -21.25 -42.40
N LYS A 30 15.61 -22.28 -41.59
CA LYS A 30 14.70 -22.74 -40.54
C LYS A 30 15.11 -22.24 -39.12
N ARG A 31 15.96 -21.23 -39.05
CA ARG A 31 16.48 -20.73 -37.79
C ARG A 31 15.40 -19.91 -37.05
N ILE A 32 15.33 -20.11 -35.74
CA ILE A 32 14.52 -19.34 -34.81
C ILE A 32 15.47 -18.86 -33.67
N ASP A 33 15.53 -17.56 -33.43
CA ASP A 33 16.42 -17.00 -32.44
C ASP A 33 15.73 -16.86 -31.07
N VAL A 34 14.42 -16.57 -31.05
CA VAL A 34 13.65 -16.34 -29.82
C VAL A 34 12.28 -16.99 -29.93
N ILE A 35 11.87 -17.72 -28.92
CA ILE A 35 10.52 -18.26 -28.76
C ILE A 35 9.87 -17.57 -27.58
N CYS A 36 8.74 -16.89 -27.82
CA CYS A 36 7.93 -16.30 -26.78
C CYS A 36 6.65 -17.12 -26.60
N TYR A 37 6.32 -17.44 -25.36
CA TYR A 37 5.10 -18.15 -25.04
C TYR A 37 4.37 -17.52 -23.86
N THR A 38 3.06 -17.70 -23.83
CA THR A 38 2.20 -17.25 -22.74
C THR A 38 1.37 -18.41 -22.24
N VAL A 39 0.93 -18.34 -21.00
CA VAL A 39 0.09 -19.37 -20.38
C VAL A 39 -1.36 -18.92 -20.28
N LYS A 40 -2.26 -19.90 -20.19
CA LYS A 40 -3.69 -19.60 -19.93
C LYS A 40 -3.87 -18.98 -18.55
N PRO A 41 -4.89 -18.11 -18.37
CA PRO A 41 -5.19 -17.54 -17.05
C PRO A 41 -5.31 -18.63 -15.99
N GLY A 42 -4.62 -18.41 -14.86
CA GLY A 42 -4.60 -19.34 -13.73
C GLY A 42 -3.44 -20.34 -13.70
N LYS A 43 -2.58 -20.37 -14.72
CA LYS A 43 -1.31 -21.15 -14.71
C LYS A 43 -0.12 -20.21 -14.65
N LYS A 44 0.98 -20.64 -14.05
CA LYS A 44 2.23 -19.90 -14.00
C LYS A 44 3.16 -20.32 -15.13
N VAL A 45 3.89 -19.35 -15.70
CA VAL A 45 4.93 -19.62 -16.70
C VAL A 45 6.01 -20.51 -16.11
N SER A 46 6.35 -20.29 -14.84
CA SER A 46 7.36 -21.06 -14.10
C SER A 46 7.05 -22.56 -14.01
N ASP A 47 5.77 -22.95 -14.07
CA ASP A 47 5.36 -24.37 -14.02
C ASP A 47 5.60 -25.09 -15.37
N LEU A 48 5.51 -24.36 -16.48
CA LEU A 48 5.69 -24.89 -17.84
C LEU A 48 7.13 -24.77 -18.35
N GLU A 49 7.93 -23.90 -17.75
CA GLU A 49 9.31 -23.64 -18.14
C GLU A 49 10.17 -24.91 -18.25
N PRO A 50 10.18 -25.84 -17.26
CA PRO A 50 10.98 -27.07 -17.35
C PRO A 50 10.50 -28.03 -18.46
N GLU A 51 9.20 -28.06 -18.76
CA GLU A 51 8.64 -28.91 -19.80
C GLU A 51 9.05 -28.39 -21.19
N ILE A 52 8.96 -27.08 -21.42
CA ILE A 52 9.38 -26.45 -22.67
C ILE A 52 10.88 -26.60 -22.87
N GLU A 53 11.68 -26.42 -21.81
CA GLU A 53 13.11 -26.62 -21.87
C GLU A 53 13.49 -28.07 -22.25
N ALA A 54 12.78 -29.06 -21.70
CA ALA A 54 13.02 -30.47 -22.03
C ALA A 54 12.72 -30.74 -23.49
N ILE A 55 11.61 -30.24 -24.02
CA ILE A 55 11.23 -30.39 -25.44
C ILE A 55 12.28 -29.74 -26.36
N LEU A 56 12.76 -28.55 -26.02
CA LEU A 56 13.78 -27.85 -26.81
C LEU A 56 15.13 -28.61 -26.81
N LYS A 57 15.54 -29.09 -25.64
CA LYS A 57 16.79 -29.87 -25.53
C LYS A 57 16.73 -31.18 -26.30
N GLU A 58 15.60 -31.88 -26.24
CA GLU A 58 15.38 -33.11 -27.01
C GLU A 58 15.41 -32.84 -28.50
N ALA A 59 14.70 -31.80 -28.98
CA ALA A 59 14.62 -31.43 -30.38
C ALA A 59 15.98 -31.02 -30.98
N HIS A 60 16.88 -30.50 -30.16
CA HIS A 60 18.22 -30.01 -30.58
C HIS A 60 19.37 -30.93 -30.16
N TYR A 61 19.09 -32.13 -29.65
CA TYR A 61 20.11 -33.09 -29.17
C TYR A 61 21.07 -32.51 -28.14
N ILE A 62 20.56 -31.65 -27.25
CA ILE A 62 21.31 -31.03 -26.16
C ILE A 62 21.22 -31.92 -24.92
N SER A 63 22.33 -32.04 -24.18
CA SER A 63 22.32 -32.79 -22.91
C SER A 63 21.29 -32.20 -21.94
N PRO A 64 20.50 -33.03 -21.24
CA PRO A 64 19.54 -32.56 -20.23
C PRO A 64 20.20 -31.79 -19.10
N ASP A 65 21.47 -32.09 -18.78
CA ASP A 65 22.22 -31.48 -17.70
C ASP A 65 22.83 -30.12 -18.05
N ASP A 66 22.83 -29.74 -19.31
CA ASP A 66 23.38 -28.46 -19.75
C ASP A 66 22.40 -27.34 -19.45
N LYS A 67 22.68 -26.59 -18.37
CA LYS A 67 21.87 -25.44 -17.92
C LYS A 67 22.13 -24.14 -18.69
N GLN A 68 23.18 -24.10 -19.51
CA GLN A 68 23.58 -22.89 -20.25
C GLN A 68 23.13 -22.89 -21.71
N ALA A 69 22.64 -24.03 -22.20
CA ALA A 69 22.27 -24.19 -23.60
C ALA A 69 21.05 -23.35 -24.00
N VAL A 70 20.14 -23.06 -23.08
CA VAL A 70 18.93 -22.28 -23.32
C VAL A 70 18.91 -21.07 -22.40
N MET A 71 19.05 -19.86 -22.99
CA MET A 71 18.87 -18.64 -22.24
C MET A 71 17.37 -18.39 -22.02
N LYS A 72 16.96 -18.22 -20.77
CA LYS A 72 15.56 -18.05 -20.38
C LYS A 72 15.34 -16.69 -19.75
N LEU A 73 14.28 -16.02 -20.14
CA LEU A 73 13.81 -14.79 -19.51
C LEU A 73 12.37 -14.99 -19.04
N ASN A 74 12.20 -15.25 -17.76
CA ASN A 74 10.89 -15.39 -17.15
C ASN A 74 10.40 -14.04 -16.64
N ALA A 75 9.60 -13.36 -17.45
CA ALA A 75 9.03 -12.06 -17.10
C ALA A 75 8.08 -12.16 -15.90
N GLU A 76 7.30 -13.28 -15.77
CA GLU A 76 6.42 -13.50 -14.62
C GLU A 76 7.20 -13.55 -13.30
N ALA A 77 8.33 -14.25 -13.28
CA ALA A 77 9.18 -14.33 -12.09
C ALA A 77 9.71 -12.95 -11.69
N MET A 78 10.07 -12.10 -12.66
CA MET A 78 10.48 -10.72 -12.40
C MET A 78 9.33 -9.88 -11.85
N PHE A 79 8.13 -9.96 -12.44
CA PHE A 79 6.96 -9.24 -11.95
C PHE A 79 6.53 -9.73 -10.57
N SER A 80 6.53 -11.04 -10.32
CA SER A 80 6.19 -11.58 -9.01
C SER A 80 7.17 -11.16 -7.92
N MET A 81 8.46 -11.02 -8.25
CA MET A 81 9.45 -10.46 -7.33
C MET A 81 9.14 -8.99 -6.99
N MET A 82 8.76 -8.18 -7.97
CA MET A 82 8.33 -6.81 -7.75
C MET A 82 7.06 -6.73 -6.90
N ASP A 83 6.05 -7.57 -7.20
CA ASP A 83 4.81 -7.63 -6.42
C ASP A 83 5.06 -8.03 -4.97
N ASN A 84 5.96 -8.98 -4.73
CA ASN A 84 6.37 -9.37 -3.37
C ASN A 84 7.07 -8.23 -2.64
N LEU A 85 7.92 -7.46 -3.31
CA LEU A 85 8.55 -6.26 -2.74
C LEU A 85 7.49 -5.20 -2.36
N PHE A 86 6.55 -4.90 -3.27
CA PHE A 86 5.45 -3.97 -2.97
C PHE A 86 4.58 -4.46 -1.83
N THR A 87 4.28 -5.75 -1.78
CA THR A 87 3.54 -6.35 -0.66
C THR A 87 4.29 -6.19 0.65
N GLY A 88 5.60 -6.44 0.66
CA GLY A 88 6.46 -6.21 1.83
C GLY A 88 6.44 -4.75 2.30
N ILE A 89 6.54 -3.81 1.36
CA ILE A 89 6.46 -2.37 1.65
C ILE A 89 5.07 -2.01 2.22
N HIS A 90 3.98 -2.54 1.66
CA HIS A 90 2.63 -2.32 2.18
C HIS A 90 2.48 -2.83 3.62
N VAL A 91 2.97 -4.03 3.92
CA VAL A 91 2.95 -4.57 5.29
C VAL A 91 3.73 -3.69 6.25
N LEU A 92 4.91 -3.20 5.83
CA LEU A 92 5.71 -2.28 6.64
C LEU A 92 4.97 -0.96 6.91
N ILE A 93 4.36 -0.36 5.89
CA ILE A 93 3.58 0.87 6.01
C ILE A 93 2.42 0.68 7.00
N TRP A 94 1.70 -0.45 6.91
CA TRP A 94 0.62 -0.75 7.83
C TRP A 94 1.13 -0.95 9.26
N MET A 95 2.25 -1.65 9.45
CA MET A 95 2.83 -1.89 10.77
C MET A 95 3.26 -0.57 11.44
N VAL A 96 3.99 0.27 10.72
CA VAL A 96 4.44 1.58 11.22
C VAL A 96 3.25 2.51 11.44
N GLY A 97 2.31 2.55 10.48
CA GLY A 97 1.11 3.38 10.56
C GLY A 97 0.23 3.04 11.76
N LEU A 98 -0.08 1.76 11.98
CA LEU A 98 -0.84 1.33 13.14
C LEU A 98 -0.09 1.58 14.44
N GLY A 99 1.23 1.34 14.47
CA GLY A 99 2.07 1.62 15.63
C GLY A 99 2.04 3.10 16.02
N THR A 100 2.18 4.01 15.07
CA THR A 100 2.12 5.46 15.32
C THR A 100 0.72 5.93 15.75
N LEU A 101 -0.34 5.37 15.17
CA LEU A 101 -1.71 5.67 15.59
C LEU A 101 -1.98 5.21 17.02
N LEU A 102 -1.54 4.02 17.41
CA LEU A 102 -1.64 3.54 18.80
C LEU A 102 -0.84 4.40 19.76
N ALA A 103 0.37 4.79 19.40
CA ALA A 103 1.17 5.71 20.22
C ALA A 103 0.47 7.05 20.39
N GLY A 104 -0.14 7.60 19.35
CA GLY A 104 -0.96 8.80 19.39
C GLY A 104 -2.18 8.66 20.31
N ALA A 105 -2.91 7.55 20.22
CA ALA A 105 -4.06 7.26 21.09
C ALA A 105 -3.65 7.18 22.57
N ILE A 106 -2.52 6.53 22.88
CA ILE A 106 -1.97 6.47 24.23
C ILE A 106 -1.58 7.89 24.71
N GLY A 107 -0.97 8.69 23.83
CA GLY A 107 -0.61 10.09 24.14
C GLY A 107 -1.85 10.92 24.51
N VAL A 108 -2.91 10.85 23.70
CA VAL A 108 -4.19 11.53 24.01
C VAL A 108 -4.76 11.04 25.33
N SER A 109 -4.80 9.72 25.55
CA SER A 109 -5.28 9.14 26.80
C SER A 109 -4.50 9.63 28.02
N ASN A 110 -3.18 9.73 27.92
CA ASN A 110 -2.32 10.23 29.00
C ASN A 110 -2.61 11.72 29.32
N ILE A 111 -2.74 12.57 28.29
CA ILE A 111 -3.08 13.99 28.45
C ILE A 111 -4.45 14.11 29.14
N MET A 112 -5.45 13.39 28.65
CA MET A 112 -6.79 13.40 29.24
C MET A 112 -6.80 12.90 30.69
N MET A 113 -5.94 11.93 31.04
CA MET A 113 -5.79 11.47 32.44
C MET A 113 -5.26 12.57 33.36
N VAL A 114 -4.29 13.38 32.89
CA VAL A 114 -3.78 14.53 33.65
C VAL A 114 -4.88 15.59 33.80
N THR A 115 -5.58 15.93 32.71
CA THR A 115 -6.67 16.90 32.73
C THR A 115 -7.79 16.50 33.71
N VAL A 116 -8.21 15.21 33.72
CA VAL A 116 -9.18 14.72 34.70
C VAL A 116 -8.68 14.86 36.11
N LYS A 117 -7.40 14.60 36.37
CA LYS A 117 -6.78 14.72 37.68
C LYS A 117 -6.78 16.20 38.16
N GLU A 118 -6.44 17.13 37.26
CA GLU A 118 -6.46 18.57 37.55
C GLU A 118 -7.87 19.08 37.87
N ARG A 119 -8.90 18.56 37.17
CA ARG A 119 -10.32 18.92 37.36
C ARG A 119 -11.05 18.06 38.40
N THR A 120 -10.32 17.27 39.21
CA THR A 120 -10.94 16.35 40.20
C THR A 120 -11.90 17.05 41.14
N THR A 121 -11.55 18.25 41.67
CA THR A 121 -12.40 19.03 42.56
C THR A 121 -13.70 19.49 41.86
N GLU A 122 -13.61 19.95 40.61
CA GLU A 122 -14.77 20.38 39.82
C GLU A 122 -15.71 19.21 39.58
N ILE A 123 -15.17 18.06 39.19
CA ILE A 123 -15.94 16.81 38.95
C ILE A 123 -16.60 16.37 40.28
N GLY A 124 -15.88 16.46 41.41
CA GLY A 124 -16.41 16.12 42.71
C GLY A 124 -17.59 17.00 43.12
N ILE A 125 -17.49 18.32 42.92
CA ILE A 125 -18.59 19.26 43.17
C ILE A 125 -19.80 18.94 42.30
N ARG A 126 -19.62 18.72 41.01
CA ARG A 126 -20.71 18.35 40.11
C ARG A 126 -21.42 17.06 40.55
N ARG A 127 -20.68 16.06 41.02
CA ARG A 127 -21.22 14.83 41.57
C ARG A 127 -21.97 15.06 42.88
N ALA A 128 -21.46 15.93 43.75
CA ALA A 128 -22.15 16.30 45.01
C ALA A 128 -23.51 17.00 44.78
N ILE A 129 -23.62 17.78 43.70
CA ILE A 129 -24.87 18.47 43.29
C ILE A 129 -25.81 17.53 42.56
N GLY A 130 -25.40 16.25 42.26
CA GLY A 130 -26.28 15.21 41.68
C GLY A 130 -26.00 14.87 40.22
N ALA A 131 -24.91 15.30 39.62
CA ALA A 131 -24.54 14.87 38.25
C ALA A 131 -24.31 13.36 38.19
N ARG A 132 -24.90 12.74 37.16
CA ARG A 132 -24.77 11.29 36.93
C ARG A 132 -23.34 10.95 36.43
N PRO A 133 -22.79 9.79 36.82
CA PRO A 133 -21.48 9.36 36.32
C PRO A 133 -21.40 9.29 34.80
N LYS A 134 -22.51 8.97 34.13
CA LYS A 134 -22.62 8.92 32.67
C LYS A 134 -22.46 10.28 32.01
N ASP A 135 -22.90 11.35 32.63
CA ASP A 135 -22.81 12.71 32.10
C ASP A 135 -21.33 13.17 32.06
N ILE A 136 -20.58 12.82 33.10
CA ILE A 136 -19.13 13.06 33.17
C ILE A 136 -18.38 12.21 32.14
N LEU A 137 -18.75 10.94 32.02
CA LEU A 137 -18.17 10.04 30.98
C LEU A 137 -18.38 10.63 29.59
N GLN A 138 -19.61 11.01 29.26
CA GLN A 138 -19.97 11.56 27.95
C GLN A 138 -19.22 12.86 27.66
N GLN A 139 -19.04 13.72 28.65
CA GLN A 139 -18.29 14.96 28.53
C GLN A 139 -16.81 14.66 28.16
N ILE A 140 -16.14 13.76 28.88
CA ILE A 140 -14.73 13.41 28.63
C ILE A 140 -14.56 12.73 27.27
N LEU A 141 -15.48 11.84 26.90
CA LEU A 141 -15.47 11.21 25.59
C LEU A 141 -15.66 12.23 24.47
N SER A 142 -16.58 13.17 24.61
CA SER A 142 -16.81 14.22 23.60
C SER A 142 -15.57 15.14 23.46
N GLU A 143 -14.90 15.48 24.57
CA GLU A 143 -13.69 16.28 24.55
C GLU A 143 -12.55 15.56 23.82
N SER A 144 -12.34 14.27 24.09
CA SER A 144 -11.34 13.47 23.38
C SER A 144 -11.66 13.31 21.90
N MET A 145 -12.94 13.15 21.52
CA MET A 145 -13.37 13.09 20.13
C MET A 145 -13.10 14.39 19.37
N VAL A 146 -13.43 15.52 19.97
CA VAL A 146 -13.18 16.85 19.38
C VAL A 146 -11.69 17.05 19.12
N LEU A 147 -10.85 16.77 20.13
CA LEU A 147 -9.39 16.89 20.00
C LEU A 147 -8.84 15.99 18.90
N THR A 148 -9.27 14.71 18.88
CA THR A 148 -8.81 13.75 17.85
C THR A 148 -9.28 14.15 16.47
N THR A 149 -10.50 14.68 16.33
CA THR A 149 -11.03 15.12 15.03
C THR A 149 -10.26 16.33 14.51
N ILE A 150 -10.02 17.34 15.34
CA ILE A 150 -9.24 18.54 14.94
C ILE A 150 -7.81 18.14 14.54
N ALA A 151 -7.14 17.35 15.38
CA ALA A 151 -5.79 16.90 15.11
C ALA A 151 -5.73 16.03 13.84
N GLY A 152 -6.73 15.16 13.66
CA GLY A 152 -6.83 14.30 12.47
C GLY A 152 -7.07 15.10 11.19
N MET A 153 -7.96 16.08 11.20
CA MET A 153 -8.18 16.97 10.06
C MET A 153 -6.91 17.76 9.71
N ALA A 154 -6.21 18.29 10.71
CA ALA A 154 -4.94 18.96 10.50
C ALA A 154 -3.89 18.03 9.90
N GLY A 155 -3.79 16.78 10.39
CA GLY A 155 -2.88 15.77 9.86
C GLY A 155 -3.18 15.39 8.42
N ILE A 156 -4.44 15.16 8.07
CA ILE A 156 -4.86 14.86 6.70
C ILE A 156 -4.55 16.05 5.77
N SER A 157 -4.88 17.26 6.18
CA SER A 157 -4.61 18.46 5.39
C SER A 157 -3.11 18.66 5.14
N PHE A 158 -2.30 18.42 6.16
CA PHE A 158 -0.84 18.49 6.05
C PHE A 158 -0.30 17.38 5.11
N GLY A 159 -0.81 16.15 5.22
CA GLY A 159 -0.45 15.05 4.34
C GLY A 159 -0.77 15.34 2.87
N VAL A 160 -1.96 15.87 2.58
CA VAL A 160 -2.36 16.27 1.23
C VAL A 160 -1.46 17.38 0.69
N LEU A 161 -1.11 18.36 1.52
CA LEU A 161 -0.21 19.45 1.14
C LEU A 161 1.18 18.92 0.76
N ILE A 162 1.74 17.97 1.52
CA ILE A 162 3.01 17.34 1.19
C ILE A 162 2.92 16.60 -0.16
N LEU A 163 1.86 15.80 -0.37
CA LEU A 163 1.66 15.10 -1.64
C LEU A 163 1.60 16.06 -2.83
N GLN A 164 0.92 17.19 -2.67
CA GLN A 164 0.83 18.21 -3.71
C GLN A 164 2.18 18.87 -4.01
N LEU A 165 2.98 19.15 -2.98
CA LEU A 165 4.34 19.67 -3.15
C LEU A 165 5.24 18.66 -3.88
N MET A 166 5.13 17.37 -3.55
CA MET A 166 5.84 16.30 -4.23
C MET A 166 5.41 16.18 -5.71
N GLU A 167 4.11 16.28 -6.00
CA GLU A 167 3.58 16.26 -7.36
C GLU A 167 4.17 17.40 -8.21
N ILE A 168 4.21 18.60 -7.68
CA ILE A 168 4.81 19.76 -8.34
C ILE A 168 6.30 19.53 -8.60
N GLY A 169 7.03 19.00 -7.59
CA GLY A 169 8.47 18.73 -7.71
C GLY A 169 8.80 17.65 -8.75
N VAL A 170 8.02 16.57 -8.78
CA VAL A 170 8.24 15.45 -9.71
C VAL A 170 7.85 15.80 -11.15
N ASN A 171 6.80 16.62 -11.33
CA ASN A 171 6.29 16.99 -12.66
C ASN A 171 7.02 18.20 -13.28
N SER A 172 7.89 18.87 -12.52
CA SER A 172 8.69 19.98 -13.05
C SER A 172 9.67 19.46 -14.11
N GLY A 173 9.37 19.77 -15.39
CA GLY A 173 10.24 19.46 -16.53
C GLY A 173 10.05 18.07 -17.16
N LYS A 174 8.90 17.40 -16.95
CA LYS A 174 8.59 16.11 -17.58
C LYS A 174 7.34 16.18 -18.47
N ASP A 175 7.38 15.43 -19.59
CA ASP A 175 6.23 15.28 -20.51
C ASP A 175 5.15 14.34 -19.98
N HIS A 176 5.44 13.57 -18.91
CA HIS A 176 4.50 12.64 -18.26
C HIS A 176 4.17 13.15 -16.87
N TYR A 177 2.90 13.51 -16.66
CA TYR A 177 2.40 13.96 -15.37
C TYR A 177 2.04 12.77 -14.47
N SER A 178 2.64 12.71 -13.29
CA SER A 178 2.27 11.76 -12.24
C SER A 178 1.30 12.45 -11.27
N HIS A 179 0.09 11.91 -11.11
CA HIS A 179 -0.90 12.44 -10.18
C HIS A 179 -0.89 11.67 -8.86
N PHE A 180 -0.53 12.36 -7.79
CA PHE A 180 -0.58 11.83 -6.43
C PHE A 180 -1.89 12.27 -5.75
N GLN A 181 -3.00 11.59 -6.08
CA GLN A 181 -4.31 11.92 -5.53
C GLN A 181 -4.72 10.95 -4.44
N VAL A 182 -5.20 11.50 -3.33
CA VAL A 182 -5.84 10.71 -2.28
C VAL A 182 -7.26 10.37 -2.73
N SER A 183 -7.58 9.10 -2.84
CA SER A 183 -8.94 8.65 -3.14
C SER A 183 -9.92 9.13 -2.06
N PHE A 184 -11.11 9.58 -2.47
CA PHE A 184 -12.18 9.98 -1.56
C PHE A 184 -12.53 8.87 -0.55
N GLY A 185 -12.54 7.61 -1.00
CA GLY A 185 -12.75 6.46 -0.12
C GLY A 185 -11.66 6.31 0.94
N MET A 186 -10.40 6.59 0.59
CA MET A 186 -9.28 6.57 1.53
C MET A 186 -9.41 7.70 2.57
N ALA A 187 -9.82 8.90 2.15
CA ALA A 187 -10.05 10.02 3.06
C ALA A 187 -11.16 9.70 4.07
N ILE A 188 -12.29 9.14 3.62
CA ILE A 188 -13.38 8.71 4.51
C ILE A 188 -12.91 7.59 5.45
N GLY A 189 -12.20 6.59 4.94
CA GLY A 189 -11.64 5.50 5.73
C GLY A 189 -10.73 6.00 6.84
N THR A 190 -9.86 6.96 6.53
CA THR A 190 -8.98 7.60 7.52
C THR A 190 -9.77 8.37 8.56
N CYS A 191 -10.79 9.14 8.17
CA CYS A 191 -11.67 9.83 9.11
C CYS A 191 -12.36 8.86 10.07
N LEU A 192 -12.93 7.77 9.56
CA LEU A 192 -13.58 6.74 10.39
C LEU A 192 -12.58 6.09 11.36
N LEU A 193 -11.39 5.80 10.89
CA LEU A 193 -10.32 5.22 11.72
C LEU A 193 -9.91 6.19 12.84
N LEU A 194 -9.78 7.49 12.56
CA LEU A 194 -9.47 8.51 13.57
C LEU A 194 -10.58 8.65 14.62
N VAL A 195 -11.85 8.63 14.20
CA VAL A 195 -12.98 8.66 15.13
C VAL A 195 -12.99 7.42 16.03
N THR A 196 -12.76 6.23 15.49
CA THR A 196 -12.69 5.00 16.30
C THR A 196 -11.52 5.04 17.30
N LEU A 197 -10.37 5.56 16.89
CA LEU A 197 -9.23 5.75 17.81
C LEU A 197 -9.52 6.76 18.90
N GLY A 198 -10.18 7.87 18.60
CA GLY A 198 -10.62 8.86 19.59
C GLY A 198 -11.57 8.24 20.61
N LEU A 199 -12.49 7.39 20.16
CA LEU A 199 -13.38 6.64 21.05
C LEU A 199 -12.63 5.62 21.92
N LEU A 200 -11.59 4.97 21.40
CA LEU A 200 -10.77 4.02 22.14
C LEU A 200 -9.81 4.69 23.14
N ALA A 201 -9.34 5.90 22.84
CA ALA A 201 -8.46 6.66 23.74
C ALA A 201 -9.18 7.22 24.97
N GLY A 202 -10.49 7.45 24.90
CA GLY A 202 -11.29 8.07 25.95
C GLY A 202 -11.69 7.20 27.16
N PRO A 203 -11.88 5.87 27.05
CA PRO A 203 -12.38 5.06 28.16
C PRO A 203 -11.48 5.06 29.40
N ALA A 204 -10.16 4.97 29.26
CA ALA A 204 -9.25 4.93 30.40
C ALA A 204 -9.34 6.18 31.29
N PRO A 205 -9.24 7.44 30.76
CA PRO A 205 -9.43 8.64 31.56
C PRO A 205 -10.86 8.77 32.09
N ALA A 206 -11.85 8.35 31.29
CA ALA A 206 -13.26 8.44 31.65
C ALA A 206 -13.62 7.51 32.84
N TYR A 207 -13.11 6.28 32.88
CA TYR A 207 -13.29 5.39 34.02
C TYR A 207 -12.64 5.93 35.29
N ARG A 208 -11.48 6.56 35.19
CA ARG A 208 -10.85 7.22 36.33
C ARG A 208 -11.69 8.40 36.87
N ALA A 209 -12.27 9.21 35.97
CA ALA A 209 -13.15 10.31 36.39
C ALA A 209 -14.40 9.78 37.12
N MET A 210 -14.96 8.69 36.71
CA MET A 210 -16.12 8.05 37.38
C MET A 210 -15.77 7.51 38.78
N ALA A 211 -14.54 7.13 39.02
CA ALA A 211 -14.06 6.60 40.30
C ALA A 211 -13.87 7.73 41.39
N ILE A 212 -13.92 9.00 41.00
CA ILE A 212 -13.85 10.13 41.94
C ILE A 212 -15.08 10.14 42.82
N ARG A 213 -14.88 9.94 44.11
CA ARG A 213 -15.95 10.03 45.11
C ARG A 213 -16.14 11.49 45.50
N PRO A 214 -17.40 11.94 45.80
CA PRO A 214 -17.68 13.28 46.28
C PRO A 214 -17.10 13.51 47.69
#